data_0fd1bc293e67dc083cb6b3ead157cde7
#
_entry.id   0fd1bc293e67dc083cb6b3ead157cde7
#
_cell.length_a   1.000
_cell.length_b   1.000
_cell.length_c   1.000
_cell.angle_alpha   90.00
_cell.angle_beta   90.00
_cell.angle_gamma   90.00
#
_symmetry.space_group_name_H-M   'P 1'
#
loop_
_entity.id
_entity.type
_entity.pdbx_description
1 polymer ?
#
loop_
_entity_poly.entity_id
_entity_poly.type
_entity_poly.pdbx_seq_one_letter_code
_entity_poly.pdbx_strand_id
1 'polypeptide(L)'
;MIHSQAVAQAPSMHEQEWAGLLARIAAGDQPALAEFYDASSAKVFGLVMKILADRTVAEEVTMDVYTQVWRRASTYDTERGTPGSWLMMLAKTRAIDRFRSSYLERGRQVPLDQAAELPGDAATPEQYSADLERQRLVQEAMASLSAEQRQAIALAYYWGLSQSEIADRLQLPLGTVKTRMRLGMIRLREVLAPHGEGVRS
;
A
#
# COMPACT_ATOMS: atom_id res chain seq x y z
N MET A 1 31.96 9.97 23.35
CA MET A 1 31.34 8.66 23.10
C MET A 1 29.95 8.69 23.71
N ILE A 2 28.94 8.96 22.89
CA ILE A 2 27.55 8.88 23.31
C ILE A 2 26.93 7.85 22.39
N HIS A 3 26.66 6.65 22.92
CA HIS A 3 25.94 5.59 22.24
C HIS A 3 24.47 6.04 22.14
N SER A 4 24.07 6.50 20.96
CA SER A 4 22.67 6.66 20.62
C SER A 4 22.11 5.26 20.31
N GLN A 5 21.45 4.66 21.30
CA GLN A 5 20.66 3.45 21.07
C GLN A 5 19.44 3.87 20.23
N ALA A 6 19.38 3.35 19.01
CA ALA A 6 18.20 3.41 18.19
C ALA A 6 17.06 2.67 18.93
N VAL A 7 16.11 3.40 19.44
CA VAL A 7 14.88 2.85 20.01
C VAL A 7 14.05 2.34 18.83
N ALA A 8 14.15 1.05 18.55
CA ALA A 8 13.15 0.36 17.75
C ALA A 8 11.81 0.57 18.45
N GLN A 9 10.92 1.37 17.87
CA GLN A 9 9.59 1.59 18.42
C GLN A 9 8.89 0.23 18.51
N ALA A 10 8.49 -0.15 19.73
CA ALA A 10 7.73 -1.36 19.95
C ALA A 10 6.47 -1.33 19.05
N PRO A 11 6.09 -2.45 18.41
CA PRO A 11 4.87 -2.53 17.61
C PRO A 11 3.67 -2.10 18.46
N SER A 12 2.73 -1.38 17.86
CA SER A 12 1.52 -0.95 18.58
C SER A 12 0.79 -2.16 19.15
N MET A 13 0.00 -2.00 20.22
CA MET A 13 -0.80 -3.10 20.80
C MET A 13 -1.61 -3.82 19.73
N HIS A 14 -2.17 -3.10 18.78
CA HIS A 14 -2.93 -3.61 17.65
C HIS A 14 -2.08 -4.47 16.69
N GLU A 15 -0.85 -4.07 16.39
CA GLU A 15 0.05 -4.87 15.55
C GLU A 15 0.50 -6.16 16.25
N GLN A 16 0.66 -6.15 17.57
CA GLN A 16 0.95 -7.36 18.36
C GLN A 16 -0.25 -8.32 18.36
N GLU A 17 -1.46 -7.81 18.52
CA GLU A 17 -2.70 -8.56 18.44
C GLU A 17 -2.87 -9.22 17.06
N TRP A 18 -2.64 -8.47 15.99
CA TRP A 18 -2.69 -8.99 14.63
C TRP A 18 -1.61 -10.05 14.35
N ALA A 19 -0.42 -9.91 14.91
CA ALA A 19 0.62 -10.94 14.82
C ALA A 19 0.17 -12.25 15.52
N GLY A 20 -0.47 -12.12 16.67
CA GLY A 20 -1.08 -13.28 17.36
C GLY A 20 -2.18 -13.94 16.55
N LEU A 21 -3.06 -13.16 15.91
CA LEU A 21 -4.09 -13.68 15.01
C LEU A 21 -3.48 -14.42 13.81
N LEU A 22 -2.45 -13.85 13.17
CA LEU A 22 -1.77 -14.53 12.06
C LEU A 22 -1.11 -15.85 12.48
N ALA A 23 -0.53 -15.92 13.66
CA ALA A 23 0.03 -17.16 14.19
C ALA A 23 -1.05 -18.24 14.41
N ARG A 24 -2.22 -17.86 14.95
CA ARG A 24 -3.38 -18.75 15.10
C ARG A 24 -3.93 -19.20 13.75
N ILE A 25 -4.05 -18.30 12.78
CA ILE A 25 -4.48 -18.61 11.39
C ILE A 25 -3.50 -19.60 10.75
N ALA A 26 -2.20 -19.41 10.93
CA ALA A 26 -1.17 -20.34 10.43
C ALA A 26 -1.28 -21.74 11.03
N ALA A 27 -1.82 -21.84 12.25
CA ALA A 27 -2.14 -23.12 12.93
C ALA A 27 -3.51 -23.71 12.53
N GLY A 28 -4.27 -23.05 11.63
CA GLY A 28 -5.56 -23.53 11.14
C GLY A 28 -6.76 -23.09 11.97
N ASP A 29 -6.63 -22.05 12.80
CA ASP A 29 -7.71 -21.50 13.62
C ASP A 29 -8.64 -20.61 12.76
N GLN A 30 -9.80 -21.15 12.35
CA GLN A 30 -10.80 -20.42 11.56
C GLN A 30 -11.41 -19.22 12.31
N PRO A 31 -11.78 -19.30 13.61
CA PRO A 31 -12.18 -18.14 14.39
C PRO A 31 -11.20 -16.97 14.32
N ALA A 32 -9.89 -17.24 14.39
CA ALA A 32 -8.87 -16.20 14.28
C ALA A 32 -8.89 -15.49 12.93
N LEU A 33 -9.22 -16.18 11.84
CA LEU A 33 -9.41 -15.54 10.52
C LEU A 33 -10.62 -14.61 10.52
N ALA A 34 -11.72 -14.98 11.14
CA ALA A 34 -12.90 -14.12 11.27
C ALA A 34 -12.58 -12.86 12.09
N GLU A 35 -11.93 -13.01 13.24
CA GLU A 35 -11.46 -11.89 14.06
C GLU A 35 -10.55 -10.93 13.26
N PHE A 36 -9.61 -11.49 12.50
CA PHE A 36 -8.68 -10.72 11.66
C PHE A 36 -9.40 -10.00 10.52
N TYR A 37 -10.39 -10.66 9.90
CA TYR A 37 -11.25 -10.07 8.89
C TYR A 37 -12.04 -8.88 9.45
N ASP A 38 -12.73 -9.05 10.56
CA ASP A 38 -13.55 -7.99 11.17
C ASP A 38 -12.69 -6.76 11.53
N ALA A 39 -11.48 -6.98 12.03
CA ALA A 39 -10.57 -5.91 12.44
C ALA A 39 -9.92 -5.17 11.26
N SER A 40 -9.85 -5.76 10.05
CA SER A 40 -9.01 -5.22 8.98
C SER A 40 -9.72 -5.02 7.63
N SER A 41 -10.90 -5.62 7.43
CA SER A 41 -11.57 -5.64 6.13
C SER A 41 -11.92 -4.26 5.57
N ALA A 42 -12.30 -3.31 6.41
CA ALA A 42 -12.58 -1.95 5.98
C ALA A 42 -11.36 -1.27 5.35
N LYS A 43 -10.16 -1.49 5.92
CA LYS A 43 -8.90 -0.94 5.38
C LYS A 43 -8.51 -1.61 4.07
N VAL A 44 -8.62 -2.95 4.01
CA VAL A 44 -8.35 -3.72 2.79
C VAL A 44 -9.29 -3.30 1.67
N PHE A 45 -10.61 -3.28 1.93
CA PHE A 45 -11.61 -2.87 0.97
C PHE A 45 -11.37 -1.43 0.48
N GLY A 46 -11.07 -0.50 1.40
CA GLY A 46 -10.76 0.88 1.04
C GLY A 46 -9.58 1.00 0.06
N LEU A 47 -8.47 0.24 0.29
CA LEU A 47 -7.35 0.21 -0.64
C LEU A 47 -7.74 -0.40 -1.99
N VAL A 48 -8.44 -1.53 -1.98
CA VAL A 48 -8.86 -2.24 -3.19
C VAL A 48 -9.82 -1.38 -4.02
N MET A 49 -10.78 -0.71 -3.38
CA MET A 49 -11.70 0.24 -4.02
C MET A 49 -10.96 1.39 -4.70
N LYS A 50 -9.93 1.94 -4.06
CA LYS A 50 -9.09 3.00 -4.64
C LYS A 50 -8.38 2.57 -5.92
N ILE A 51 -7.99 1.30 -6.01
CA ILE A 51 -7.28 0.77 -7.18
C ILE A 51 -8.25 0.39 -8.30
N LEU A 52 -9.37 -0.25 -7.96
CA LEU A 52 -10.28 -0.85 -8.95
C LEU A 52 -11.44 0.05 -9.35
N ALA A 53 -11.86 0.97 -8.48
CA ALA A 53 -12.99 1.89 -8.65
C ALA A 53 -14.31 1.20 -9.06
N ASP A 54 -14.44 -0.09 -8.76
CA ASP A 54 -15.61 -0.92 -9.01
C ASP A 54 -15.92 -1.69 -7.73
N ARG A 55 -17.10 -1.43 -7.13
CA ARG A 55 -17.47 -1.99 -5.82
C ARG A 55 -17.56 -3.50 -5.85
N THR A 56 -18.21 -4.05 -6.86
CA THR A 56 -18.43 -5.50 -6.97
C THR A 56 -17.10 -6.22 -7.11
N VAL A 57 -16.22 -5.73 -8.00
CA VAL A 57 -14.88 -6.29 -8.18
C VAL A 57 -14.02 -6.10 -6.92
N ALA A 58 -14.18 -4.99 -6.21
CA ALA A 58 -13.45 -4.75 -4.97
C ALA A 58 -13.88 -5.70 -3.84
N GLU A 59 -15.16 -6.03 -3.74
CA GLU A 59 -15.68 -7.03 -2.80
C GLU A 59 -15.10 -8.42 -3.10
N GLU A 60 -15.11 -8.85 -4.38
CA GLU A 60 -14.49 -10.11 -4.82
C GLU A 60 -13.00 -10.17 -4.45
N VAL A 61 -12.23 -9.12 -4.81
CA VAL A 61 -10.79 -9.08 -4.53
C VAL A 61 -10.50 -9.04 -3.03
N THR A 62 -11.35 -8.36 -2.25
CA THR A 62 -11.21 -8.37 -0.78
C THR A 62 -11.34 -9.80 -0.23
N MET A 63 -12.31 -10.56 -0.68
CA MET A 63 -12.46 -11.97 -0.29
C MET A 63 -11.26 -12.84 -0.73
N ASP A 64 -10.73 -12.58 -1.92
CA ASP A 64 -9.52 -13.24 -2.42
C ASP A 64 -8.30 -12.95 -1.52
N VAL A 65 -8.17 -11.72 -1.01
CA VAL A 65 -7.10 -11.35 -0.08
C VAL A 65 -7.16 -12.22 1.18
N TYR A 66 -8.33 -12.38 1.81
CA TYR A 66 -8.46 -13.22 3.02
C TYR A 66 -8.29 -14.71 2.73
N THR A 67 -8.65 -15.17 1.54
CA THR A 67 -8.29 -16.52 1.08
C THR A 67 -6.75 -16.68 1.00
N GLN A 68 -6.03 -15.63 0.56
CA GLN A 68 -4.56 -15.65 0.57
C GLN A 68 -3.98 -15.54 2.00
N VAL A 69 -4.59 -14.74 2.87
CA VAL A 69 -4.21 -14.70 4.30
C VAL A 69 -4.26 -16.11 4.88
N TRP A 70 -5.37 -16.83 4.70
CA TRP A 70 -5.52 -18.22 5.17
C TRP A 70 -4.40 -19.14 4.67
N ARG A 71 -4.09 -19.04 3.38
CA ARG A 71 -3.09 -19.92 2.74
C ARG A 71 -1.65 -19.55 3.09
N ARG A 72 -1.38 -18.30 3.41
CA ARG A 72 -0.03 -17.74 3.49
C ARG A 72 0.34 -17.19 4.87
N ALA A 73 -0.51 -17.27 5.87
CA ALA A 73 -0.22 -16.77 7.22
C ALA A 73 1.08 -17.36 7.79
N SER A 74 1.38 -18.62 7.47
CA SER A 74 2.63 -19.28 7.87
C SER A 74 3.90 -18.68 7.23
N THR A 75 3.76 -17.86 6.19
CA THR A 75 4.90 -17.17 5.55
C THR A 75 5.10 -15.75 6.08
N TYR A 76 4.25 -15.30 7.00
CA TYR A 76 4.44 -14.03 7.65
C TYR A 76 5.66 -14.09 8.58
N ASP A 77 6.50 -13.06 8.48
CA ASP A 77 7.73 -12.93 9.24
C ASP A 77 7.76 -11.55 9.91
N THR A 78 7.79 -11.54 11.23
CA THR A 78 7.81 -10.30 12.04
C THR A 78 9.06 -9.46 11.82
N GLU A 79 10.16 -10.05 11.39
CA GLU A 79 11.40 -9.32 11.08
C GLU A 79 11.31 -8.54 9.75
N ARG A 80 10.38 -8.92 8.88
CA ARG A 80 10.18 -8.31 7.55
C ARG A 80 9.16 -7.18 7.53
N GLY A 81 8.45 -6.97 8.63
CA GLY A 81 7.48 -5.88 8.74
C GLY A 81 6.28 -6.23 9.60
N THR A 82 5.40 -5.25 9.76
CA THR A 82 4.21 -5.41 10.60
C THR A 82 3.13 -6.23 9.89
N PRO A 83 2.22 -6.90 10.65
CA PRO A 83 1.05 -7.60 10.09
C PRO A 83 0.22 -6.74 9.16
N GLY A 84 0.00 -5.47 9.53
CA GLY A 84 -0.74 -4.52 8.71
C GLY A 84 -0.05 -4.26 7.38
N SER A 85 1.26 -4.03 7.36
CA SER A 85 2.02 -3.81 6.12
C SER A 85 2.02 -5.06 5.22
N TRP A 86 2.15 -6.26 5.80
CA TRP A 86 2.06 -7.52 5.08
C TRP A 86 0.68 -7.73 4.44
N LEU A 87 -0.40 -7.48 5.21
CA LEU A 87 -1.77 -7.57 4.70
C LEU A 87 -2.03 -6.57 3.57
N MET A 88 -1.62 -5.30 3.75
CA MET A 88 -1.80 -4.27 2.74
C MET A 88 -0.99 -4.55 1.46
N MET A 89 0.19 -5.20 1.58
CA MET A 89 0.95 -5.65 0.42
C MET A 89 0.20 -6.76 -0.34
N LEU A 90 -0.40 -7.74 0.35
CA LEU A 90 -1.25 -8.77 -0.28
C LEU A 90 -2.43 -8.13 -1.01
N ALA A 91 -3.14 -7.21 -0.34
CA ALA A 91 -4.29 -6.52 -0.90
C ALA A 91 -3.92 -5.72 -2.16
N LYS A 92 -2.84 -4.95 -2.09
CA LYS A 92 -2.33 -4.18 -3.22
C LYS A 92 -1.95 -5.07 -4.40
N THR A 93 -1.20 -6.14 -4.16
CA THR A 93 -0.78 -7.06 -5.21
C THR A 93 -2.00 -7.66 -5.92
N ARG A 94 -2.99 -8.14 -5.17
CA ARG A 94 -4.23 -8.70 -5.73
C ARG A 94 -5.04 -7.67 -6.52
N ALA A 95 -5.17 -6.46 -6.00
CA ALA A 95 -5.89 -5.40 -6.70
C ALA A 95 -5.19 -5.00 -8.00
N ILE A 96 -3.86 -4.90 -8.00
CA ILE A 96 -3.06 -4.60 -9.21
C ILE A 96 -3.18 -5.74 -10.23
N ASP A 97 -3.10 -7.00 -9.82
CA ASP A 97 -3.24 -8.15 -10.71
C ASP A 97 -4.62 -8.15 -11.38
N ARG A 98 -5.68 -7.90 -10.61
CA ARG A 98 -7.06 -7.81 -11.10
C ARG A 98 -7.24 -6.62 -12.05
N PHE A 99 -6.67 -5.47 -11.69
CA PHE A 99 -6.67 -4.28 -12.55
C PHE A 99 -5.98 -4.56 -13.89
N ARG A 100 -4.80 -5.16 -13.87
CA ARG A 100 -4.03 -5.50 -15.09
C ARG A 100 -4.79 -6.46 -16.00
N SER A 101 -5.41 -7.48 -15.42
CA SER A 101 -6.24 -8.42 -16.20
C SER A 101 -7.36 -7.68 -16.93
N SER A 102 -8.14 -6.86 -16.20
CA SER A 102 -9.24 -6.09 -16.82
C SER A 102 -8.75 -4.99 -17.78
N TYR A 103 -7.58 -4.40 -17.52
CA TYR A 103 -6.97 -3.40 -18.39
C TYR A 103 -6.55 -3.99 -19.75
N LEU A 104 -6.02 -5.21 -19.75
CA LEU A 104 -5.66 -5.93 -20.97
C LEU A 104 -6.90 -6.36 -21.76
N GLU A 105 -7.94 -6.84 -21.05
CA GLU A 105 -9.20 -7.30 -21.66
C GLU A 105 -9.99 -6.13 -22.30
N ARG A 106 -9.98 -4.95 -21.69
CA ARG A 106 -10.70 -3.75 -22.17
C ARG A 106 -9.92 -2.90 -23.20
N GLY A 107 -8.83 -3.40 -23.77
CA GLY A 107 -8.08 -2.68 -24.80
C GLY A 107 -7.46 -1.36 -24.33
N ARG A 108 -6.92 -1.30 -23.12
CA ARG A 108 -6.19 -0.16 -22.54
C ARG A 108 -7.03 1.10 -22.27
N GLN A 109 -8.34 0.99 -22.13
CA GLN A 109 -9.18 2.13 -21.76
C GLN A 109 -9.41 2.17 -20.24
N VAL A 110 -8.71 3.06 -19.55
CA VAL A 110 -8.98 3.44 -18.15
C VAL A 110 -9.23 4.94 -18.10
N PRO A 111 -10.27 5.43 -17.39
CA PRO A 111 -10.54 6.86 -17.27
C PRO A 111 -9.35 7.60 -16.66
N LEU A 112 -8.91 8.66 -17.34
CA LEU A 112 -7.76 9.49 -16.93
C LEU A 112 -8.04 10.24 -15.62
N ASP A 113 -9.31 10.55 -15.36
CA ASP A 113 -9.76 11.37 -14.22
C ASP A 113 -9.50 10.73 -12.86
N GLN A 114 -9.44 9.39 -12.80
CA GLN A 114 -9.15 8.67 -11.57
C GLN A 114 -7.66 8.68 -11.17
N ALA A 115 -6.76 9.01 -12.09
CA ALA A 115 -5.32 9.06 -11.83
C ALA A 115 -4.86 10.40 -11.19
N ALA A 116 -5.70 11.43 -11.23
CA ALA A 116 -5.38 12.76 -10.71
C ALA A 116 -5.66 12.90 -9.20
N GLU A 117 -6.63 12.16 -8.68
CA GLU A 117 -6.92 12.14 -7.25
C GLU A 117 -6.11 11.03 -6.57
N LEU A 118 -5.03 11.42 -5.93
CA LEU A 118 -4.36 10.55 -4.97
C LEU A 118 -5.37 10.21 -3.88
N PRO A 119 -5.61 8.92 -3.64
CA PRO A 119 -6.48 8.53 -2.56
C PRO A 119 -5.88 9.03 -1.25
N GLY A 120 -6.50 10.02 -0.61
CA GLY A 120 -6.23 10.31 0.78
C GLY A 120 -6.51 9.05 1.59
N ASP A 121 -5.62 8.68 2.50
CA ASP A 121 -5.87 7.59 3.43
C ASP A 121 -7.14 7.91 4.22
N ALA A 122 -8.22 7.15 3.97
CA ALA A 122 -9.39 7.17 4.81
C ALA A 122 -9.03 6.40 6.11
N ALA A 123 -8.38 7.09 7.05
CA ALA A 123 -8.24 6.60 8.40
C ALA A 123 -9.58 6.74 9.10
N THR A 124 -10.07 5.66 9.70
CA THR A 124 -11.13 5.72 10.69
C THR A 124 -10.64 6.50 11.93
N PRO A 125 -11.49 7.33 12.57
CA PRO A 125 -11.08 8.30 13.59
C PRO A 125 -10.41 7.74 14.86
N GLU A 126 -10.35 6.43 15.04
CA GLU A 126 -9.98 5.82 16.33
C GLU A 126 -8.59 5.17 16.41
N GLN A 127 -7.75 5.27 15.38
CA GLN A 127 -6.43 4.64 15.37
C GLN A 127 -5.28 5.65 15.29
N TYR A 128 -4.91 6.19 16.45
CA TYR A 128 -3.60 6.38 17.10
C TYR A 128 -2.58 7.31 16.47
N SER A 129 -2.04 8.16 17.37
CA SER A 129 -1.10 9.24 17.09
C SER A 129 0.10 8.87 16.22
N ALA A 130 0.67 7.67 16.35
CA ALA A 130 1.83 7.24 15.56
C ALA A 130 1.49 6.91 14.10
N ASP A 131 0.33 6.29 13.84
CA ASP A 131 -0.13 6.04 12.47
C ASP A 131 -0.58 7.32 11.77
N LEU A 132 -1.20 8.24 12.52
CA LEU A 132 -1.55 9.57 12.03
C LEU A 132 -0.31 10.40 11.69
N GLU A 133 0.73 10.34 12.52
CA GLU A 133 1.98 11.04 12.27
C GLU A 133 2.68 10.48 11.03
N ARG A 134 2.74 9.15 10.88
CA ARG A 134 3.28 8.50 9.68
C ARG A 134 2.45 8.83 8.43
N GLN A 135 1.13 8.87 8.53
CA GLN A 135 0.24 9.29 7.44
C GLN A 135 0.48 10.75 7.05
N ARG A 136 0.60 11.65 8.03
CA ARG A 136 0.92 13.06 7.78
C ARG A 136 2.25 13.19 7.06
N LEU A 137 3.29 12.50 7.50
CA LEU A 137 4.60 12.49 6.85
C LEU A 137 4.54 12.03 5.39
N VAL A 138 3.79 10.96 5.12
CA VAL A 138 3.59 10.49 3.73
C VAL A 138 2.80 11.52 2.91
N GLN A 139 1.76 12.13 3.46
CA GLN A 139 0.99 13.18 2.79
C GLN A 139 1.86 14.42 2.49
N GLU A 140 2.65 14.88 3.46
CA GLU A 140 3.59 15.99 3.29
C GLU A 140 4.66 15.68 2.24
N ALA A 141 5.22 14.47 2.27
CA ALA A 141 6.17 14.01 1.27
C ALA A 141 5.54 14.00 -0.14
N MET A 142 4.32 13.48 -0.27
CA MET A 142 3.60 13.48 -1.55
C MET A 142 3.19 14.89 -2.00
N ALA A 143 2.85 15.78 -1.07
CA ALA A 143 2.55 17.20 -1.36
C ALA A 143 3.79 17.96 -1.85
N SER A 144 5.00 17.55 -1.46
CA SER A 144 6.25 18.15 -1.91
C SER A 144 6.62 17.85 -3.36
N LEU A 145 5.93 16.90 -4.00
CA LEU A 145 6.14 16.52 -5.41
C LEU A 145 5.40 17.50 -6.34
N SER A 146 5.96 17.71 -7.54
CA SER A 146 5.17 18.34 -8.61
C SER A 146 3.97 17.45 -9.00
N ALA A 147 2.95 18.05 -9.59
CA ALA A 147 1.77 17.31 -10.07
C ALA A 147 2.16 16.16 -11.00
N GLU A 148 3.10 16.41 -11.90
CA GLU A 148 3.57 15.44 -12.90
C GLU A 148 4.39 14.31 -12.26
N GLN A 149 5.21 14.61 -11.24
CA GLN A 149 5.97 13.59 -10.50
C GLN A 149 5.02 12.70 -9.70
N ARG A 150 4.07 13.33 -9.02
CA ARG A 150 3.04 12.67 -8.23
C ARG A 150 2.20 11.73 -9.10
N GLN A 151 1.75 12.21 -10.26
CA GLN A 151 0.97 11.43 -11.22
C GLN A 151 1.77 10.19 -11.70
N ALA A 152 3.03 10.35 -12.12
CA ALA A 152 3.84 9.24 -12.59
C ALA A 152 4.09 8.19 -11.48
N ILE A 153 4.38 8.65 -10.26
CA ILE A 153 4.57 7.76 -9.09
C ILE A 153 3.26 7.07 -8.71
N ALA A 154 2.13 7.79 -8.72
CA ALA A 154 0.84 7.20 -8.42
C ALA A 154 0.47 6.10 -9.42
N LEU A 155 0.66 6.32 -10.72
CA LEU A 155 0.41 5.32 -11.76
C LEU A 155 1.26 4.06 -11.56
N ALA A 156 2.53 4.21 -11.21
CA ALA A 156 3.39 3.08 -10.91
C ALA A 156 2.98 2.36 -9.61
N TYR A 157 2.67 3.12 -8.57
CA TYR A 157 2.42 2.56 -7.24
C TYR A 157 1.04 1.93 -7.09
N TYR A 158 -0.03 2.64 -7.49
CA TYR A 158 -1.42 2.18 -7.29
C TYR A 158 -1.90 1.28 -8.42
N TRP A 159 -1.50 1.54 -9.66
CA TRP A 159 -1.94 0.75 -10.82
C TRP A 159 -0.87 -0.21 -11.35
N GLY A 160 0.31 -0.22 -10.72
CA GLY A 160 1.38 -1.14 -11.07
C GLY A 160 1.88 -1.01 -12.50
N LEU A 161 1.66 0.16 -13.13
CA LEU A 161 2.09 0.37 -14.51
C LEU A 161 3.62 0.47 -14.60
N SER A 162 4.19 -0.17 -15.61
CA SER A 162 5.58 0.02 -15.98
C SER A 162 5.82 1.43 -16.52
N GLN A 163 7.05 1.88 -16.53
CA GLN A 163 7.40 3.20 -17.06
C GLN A 163 7.01 3.37 -18.54
N SER A 164 7.05 2.29 -19.31
CA SER A 164 6.61 2.29 -20.71
C SER A 164 5.10 2.46 -20.82
N GLU A 165 4.33 1.71 -20.02
CA GLU A 165 2.87 1.83 -19.98
C GLU A 165 2.43 3.22 -19.49
N ILE A 166 3.17 3.83 -18.54
CA ILE A 166 2.93 5.21 -18.11
C ILE A 166 3.23 6.20 -19.24
N ALA A 167 4.32 6.00 -20.00
CA ALA A 167 4.68 6.84 -21.13
C ALA A 167 3.61 6.80 -22.22
N ASP A 168 3.16 5.60 -22.59
CA ASP A 168 2.09 5.38 -23.54
C ASP A 168 0.77 6.03 -23.08
N ARG A 169 0.44 5.85 -21.79
CA ARG A 169 -0.80 6.39 -21.21
C ARG A 169 -0.83 7.92 -21.16
N LEU A 170 0.27 8.53 -20.74
CA LEU A 170 0.40 9.98 -20.63
C LEU A 170 0.77 10.65 -21.94
N GLN A 171 0.98 9.88 -23.02
CA GLN A 171 1.46 10.35 -24.33
C GLN A 171 2.75 11.18 -24.18
N LEU A 172 3.69 10.67 -23.38
CA LEU A 172 4.97 11.30 -23.08
C LEU A 172 6.14 10.42 -23.53
N PRO A 173 7.28 11.01 -23.89
CA PRO A 173 8.50 10.23 -24.10
C PRO A 173 8.88 9.43 -22.84
N LEU A 174 9.30 8.19 -23.02
CA LEU A 174 9.73 7.31 -21.92
C LEU A 174 10.82 7.97 -21.04
N GLY A 175 11.74 8.73 -21.66
CA GLY A 175 12.79 9.47 -20.94
C GLY A 175 12.21 10.51 -19.99
N THR A 176 11.11 11.17 -20.35
CA THR A 176 10.40 12.14 -19.52
C THR A 176 9.80 11.44 -18.28
N VAL A 177 9.13 10.29 -18.47
CA VAL A 177 8.55 9.51 -17.37
C VAL A 177 9.65 9.03 -16.42
N LYS A 178 10.75 8.48 -16.96
CA LYS A 178 11.91 8.06 -16.16
C LYS A 178 12.44 9.20 -15.30
N THR A 179 12.58 10.40 -15.89
CA THR A 179 13.09 11.56 -15.19
C THR A 179 12.13 12.04 -14.10
N ARG A 180 10.81 12.12 -14.38
CA ARG A 180 9.78 12.48 -13.40
C ARG A 180 9.79 11.54 -12.20
N MET A 181 9.81 10.23 -12.45
CA MET A 181 9.86 9.22 -11.40
C MET A 181 11.15 9.29 -10.58
N ARG A 182 12.30 9.41 -11.24
CA ARG A 182 13.59 9.52 -10.55
C ARG A 182 13.65 10.74 -9.65
N LEU A 183 13.28 11.91 -10.15
CA LEU A 183 13.29 13.15 -9.37
C LEU A 183 12.26 13.10 -8.24
N GLY A 184 11.07 12.58 -8.49
CA GLY A 184 10.06 12.38 -7.45
C GLY A 184 10.52 11.43 -6.36
N MET A 185 11.17 10.31 -6.69
CA MET A 185 11.71 9.37 -5.70
C MET A 185 12.87 9.97 -4.90
N ILE A 186 13.72 10.80 -5.51
CA ILE A 186 14.76 11.55 -4.78
C ILE A 186 14.09 12.48 -3.77
N ARG A 187 13.10 13.25 -4.21
CA ARG A 187 12.39 14.20 -3.34
C ARG A 187 11.68 13.51 -2.17
N LEU A 188 10.98 12.40 -2.44
CA LEU A 188 10.36 11.59 -1.37
C LEU A 188 11.41 11.11 -0.36
N ARG A 189 12.56 10.63 -0.82
CA ARG A 189 13.64 10.19 0.06
C ARG A 189 14.17 11.34 0.92
N GLU A 190 14.36 12.52 0.35
CA GLU A 190 14.83 13.70 1.11
C GLU A 190 13.85 14.09 2.22
N VAL A 191 12.55 14.06 1.95
CA VAL A 191 11.52 14.43 2.93
C VAL A 191 11.36 13.35 3.99
N LEU A 192 11.44 12.07 3.62
CA LEU A 192 11.23 10.95 4.54
C LEU A 192 12.49 10.51 5.29
N ALA A 193 13.70 10.82 4.79
CA ALA A 193 14.96 10.40 5.42
C ALA A 193 15.12 10.86 6.87
N PRO A 194 14.74 12.11 7.27
CA PRO A 194 14.85 12.54 8.65
C PRO A 194 13.96 11.74 9.63
N HIS A 195 12.93 11.06 9.09
CA HIS A 195 11.93 10.32 9.85
C HIS A 195 12.06 8.79 9.66
N GLY A 196 13.04 8.35 8.88
CA GLY A 196 13.21 6.98 8.39
C GLY A 196 14.51 6.29 8.78
N GLU A 197 15.10 6.53 9.94
CA GLU A 197 16.24 5.73 10.43
C GLU A 197 15.87 4.28 10.81
N GLY A 198 14.77 3.75 10.33
CA GLY A 198 14.28 2.41 10.64
C GLY A 198 14.12 1.45 9.46
N VAL A 199 14.40 1.86 8.20
CA VAL A 199 14.27 0.95 7.04
C VAL A 199 15.60 0.85 6.32
N ARG A 200 16.48 0.02 6.82
CA ARG A 200 17.65 -0.48 6.07
C ARG A 200 17.49 -1.96 5.78
N SER A 201 17.58 -2.23 4.48
CA SER A 201 17.96 -3.43 3.73
C SER A 201 17.17 -4.68 3.97
#